data_fc71280ca83684905852fbfbabf10cd8
#
_entry.id   fc71280ca83684905852fbfbabf10cd8
#
_cell.length_a   1.000
_cell.length_b   1.000
_cell.length_c   1.000
_cell.angle_alpha   90.00
_cell.angle_beta   90.00
_cell.angle_gamma   90.00
#
_symmetry.space_group_name_H-M   'P 1'
#
loop_
_entity.id
_entity.type
_entity.pdbx_description
1 polymer ?
#
loop_
_entity_poly.entity_id
_entity_poly.type
_entity_poly.pdbx_seq_one_letter_code
_entity_poly.pdbx_strand_id
1 'polypeptide(L)'
;SMRATKPESRNRRTPHAHTVRIVLPLLAALFATSCGTRTWNSPIPPSGINDRYDFYHRLNRGNAQDVFVVLAFSGGGTRAAAFSYGALRALREIPITWRGRTTTLLDEVDVISSVSGGSYTAAYYGLFGERIFDDFESDFLKRDVESSLIYRLANPVNLISITGSEFNRGDLSAQWLDENLFQGKTFSDMSRNGNPYVIINASDINTGLTFSFIQQQFDFLCSDINTYPVANAVMASSAVPGVFAPIAVRNFETACAQRTDSWVAVSGTTRDTYSRRHQVSRGLRRYFEPARMPVVRLLDGGITDNLGVRGSMMSPVAHYGNVEDMAGAFTPSELAAVRHVLVIVVNAQVYNEYSWSIAGADPSIIEMIEASFNASIDILSTETISLAKAGFMMWEQTAN
;
A
#
# COMPACT_ATOMS: atom_id res chain seq x y z
N SER A 1 88.66 -3.31 -0.99
CA SER A 1 87.71 -2.36 -1.56
C SER A 1 86.58 -3.09 -2.29
N MET A 2 85.46 -3.22 -1.65
CA MET A 2 84.16 -3.69 -2.28
C MET A 2 83.13 -2.60 -2.15
N ARG A 3 82.70 -2.07 -3.27
CA ARG A 3 81.60 -1.11 -3.34
C ARG A 3 80.30 -1.89 -3.32
N ALA A 4 79.41 -1.58 -2.35
CA ALA A 4 78.05 -2.09 -2.28
C ALA A 4 77.12 -1.17 -3.14
N THR A 5 76.47 -1.81 -4.09
CA THR A 5 75.38 -1.16 -4.90
C THR A 5 74.07 -1.24 -4.17
N LYS A 6 73.41 -0.10 -4.04
CA LYS A 6 72.04 0.11 -3.47
C LYS A 6 70.99 -0.39 -4.48
N PRO A 7 69.91 -1.10 -4.10
CA PRO A 7 68.84 -1.42 -5.01
C PRO A 7 67.85 -0.25 -5.11
N GLU A 8 67.50 0.13 -6.33
CA GLU A 8 66.42 1.05 -6.68
C GLU A 8 65.05 0.48 -6.31
N SER A 9 64.30 1.18 -5.49
CA SER A 9 62.89 0.87 -5.19
C SER A 9 61.98 1.28 -6.34
N ARG A 10 61.51 0.33 -7.13
CA ARG A 10 60.47 0.51 -8.14
C ARG A 10 59.13 0.72 -7.43
N ASN A 11 58.66 1.94 -7.41
CA ASN A 11 57.36 2.36 -6.92
C ASN A 11 56.25 1.90 -7.90
N ARG A 12 55.65 0.72 -7.68
CA ARG A 12 54.47 0.24 -8.40
C ARG A 12 53.27 0.99 -7.85
N ARG A 13 52.86 2.05 -8.53
CA ARG A 13 51.56 2.68 -8.31
C ARG A 13 50.45 1.73 -8.73
N THR A 14 49.68 1.24 -7.78
CA THR A 14 48.51 0.38 -8.01
C THR A 14 47.36 1.21 -8.64
N PRO A 15 46.77 0.78 -9.76
CA PRO A 15 45.70 1.53 -10.46
C PRO A 15 44.34 1.57 -9.72
N HIS A 16 44.20 0.87 -8.59
CA HIS A 16 42.91 0.77 -7.87
C HIS A 16 42.51 2.01 -7.05
N ALA A 17 43.43 2.90 -6.69
CA ALA A 17 43.15 4.05 -5.85
C ALA A 17 42.37 5.19 -6.60
N HIS A 18 42.49 5.25 -7.92
CA HIS A 18 41.81 6.28 -8.70
C HIS A 18 40.36 5.90 -9.04
N THR A 19 40.09 4.60 -9.26
CA THR A 19 38.73 4.10 -9.58
C THR A 19 37.80 4.23 -8.36
N VAL A 20 38.27 3.92 -7.15
CA VAL A 20 37.50 4.07 -5.91
C VAL A 20 37.18 5.53 -5.59
N ARG A 21 38.10 6.48 -5.93
CA ARG A 21 37.89 7.92 -5.71
C ARG A 21 36.83 8.56 -6.62
N ILE A 22 36.54 7.96 -7.77
CA ILE A 22 35.54 8.47 -8.71
C ILE A 22 34.19 7.78 -8.48
N VAL A 23 34.16 6.50 -8.09
CA VAL A 23 32.93 5.73 -7.87
C VAL A 23 32.20 6.17 -6.59
N LEU A 24 32.92 6.52 -5.52
CA LEU A 24 32.33 6.95 -4.25
C LEU A 24 31.54 8.28 -4.36
N PRO A 25 32.05 9.34 -5.01
CA PRO A 25 31.28 10.57 -5.21
C PRO A 25 30.14 10.41 -6.23
N LEU A 26 30.26 9.51 -7.23
CA LEU A 26 29.16 9.18 -8.14
C LEU A 26 28.03 8.42 -7.41
N LEU A 27 28.36 7.47 -6.54
CA LEU A 27 27.39 6.81 -5.67
C LEU A 27 26.76 7.81 -4.65
N ALA A 28 27.54 8.70 -4.06
CA ALA A 28 27.02 9.74 -3.16
C ALA A 28 26.14 10.76 -3.90
N ALA A 29 26.46 11.12 -5.15
CA ALA A 29 25.63 11.96 -5.99
C ALA A 29 24.29 11.28 -6.38
N LEU A 30 24.29 9.96 -6.56
CA LEU A 30 23.08 9.15 -6.81
C LEU A 30 22.09 9.18 -5.61
N PHE A 31 22.59 9.35 -4.39
CA PHE A 31 21.74 9.46 -3.19
C PHE A 31 21.34 10.91 -2.86
N ALA A 32 22.05 11.91 -3.41
CA ALA A 32 21.88 13.32 -3.05
C ALA A 32 20.88 14.10 -3.93
N THR A 33 20.41 13.55 -5.05
CA THR A 33 19.63 14.32 -6.04
C THR A 33 18.20 13.86 -6.21
N SER A 34 17.39 14.00 -5.16
CA SER A 34 15.95 14.08 -5.34
C SER A 34 15.45 15.38 -4.67
N CYS A 35 15.68 16.51 -5.30
CA CYS A 35 15.15 17.80 -4.84
C CYS A 35 13.72 18.08 -5.31
N GLY A 36 13.15 17.25 -6.20
CA GLY A 36 11.80 17.39 -6.68
C GLY A 36 10.83 16.42 -5.97
N THR A 37 9.62 16.87 -5.71
CA THR A 37 8.53 16.06 -5.19
C THR A 37 7.33 16.22 -6.11
N ARG A 38 7.17 15.29 -7.05
CA ARG A 38 5.99 15.24 -7.89
C ARG A 38 4.82 14.66 -7.10
N THR A 39 3.67 15.27 -7.21
CA THR A 39 2.42 14.79 -6.63
C THR A 39 1.38 14.65 -7.73
N TRP A 40 0.59 13.59 -7.66
CA TRP A 40 -0.33 13.21 -8.73
C TRP A 40 -1.80 13.45 -8.40
N ASN A 41 -2.07 13.84 -7.16
CA ASN A 41 -3.41 14.14 -6.69
C ASN A 41 -3.79 15.59 -6.97
N SER A 42 -5.10 15.82 -7.13
CA SER A 42 -5.71 17.13 -7.37
C SER A 42 -6.53 17.58 -6.16
N PRO A 43 -6.72 18.88 -5.95
CA PRO A 43 -7.61 19.37 -4.89
C PRO A 43 -9.05 19.00 -5.19
N ILE A 44 -9.90 18.94 -4.16
CA ILE A 44 -11.35 18.82 -4.33
C ILE A 44 -11.85 20.03 -5.15
N PRO A 45 -12.62 19.79 -6.24
CA PRO A 45 -13.13 20.89 -7.03
C PRO A 45 -14.14 21.73 -6.21
N PRO A 46 -14.27 23.04 -6.49
CA PRO A 46 -15.22 23.90 -5.76
C PRO A 46 -16.67 23.43 -5.83
N SER A 47 -17.06 22.70 -6.89
CA SER A 47 -18.39 22.09 -7.05
C SER A 47 -18.62 20.86 -6.17
N GLY A 48 -17.58 20.40 -5.45
CA GLY A 48 -17.60 19.12 -4.75
C GLY A 48 -17.34 17.92 -5.67
N ILE A 49 -17.38 16.72 -5.09
CA ILE A 49 -17.20 15.45 -5.81
C ILE A 49 -18.56 14.78 -5.94
N ASN A 50 -19.06 14.63 -7.17
CA ASN A 50 -20.36 14.04 -7.44
C ASN A 50 -20.38 12.51 -7.35
N ASP A 51 -19.31 11.86 -7.80
CA ASP A 51 -19.18 10.40 -7.87
C ASP A 51 -17.96 9.97 -7.04
N ARG A 52 -18.18 9.90 -5.73
CA ARG A 52 -17.10 9.64 -4.75
C ARG A 52 -16.61 8.20 -4.82
N TYR A 53 -15.29 8.02 -4.76
CA TYR A 53 -14.69 6.71 -4.54
C TYR A 53 -14.66 6.41 -3.04
N ASP A 54 -15.81 6.03 -2.52
CA ASP A 54 -15.97 5.60 -1.13
C ASP A 54 -16.81 4.33 -1.05
N PHE A 55 -16.84 3.73 0.12
CA PHE A 55 -17.54 2.49 0.37
C PHE A 55 -19.02 2.57 -0.03
N TYR A 56 -19.69 3.66 0.33
CA TYR A 56 -21.13 3.82 0.10
C TYR A 56 -21.50 3.87 -1.38
N HIS A 57 -20.71 4.59 -2.19
CA HIS A 57 -20.99 4.79 -3.62
C HIS A 57 -20.51 3.63 -4.50
N ARG A 58 -19.53 2.86 -4.03
CA ARG A 58 -18.88 1.81 -4.83
C ARG A 58 -19.24 0.39 -4.42
N LEU A 59 -19.96 0.22 -3.32
CA LEU A 59 -20.38 -1.11 -2.90
C LEU A 59 -21.27 -1.78 -3.95
N ASN A 60 -20.96 -3.04 -4.27
CA ASN A 60 -21.81 -3.82 -5.17
C ASN A 60 -23.15 -4.14 -4.47
N ARG A 61 -24.24 -3.59 -5.00
CA ARG A 61 -25.59 -3.80 -4.47
C ARG A 61 -26.36 -4.89 -5.25
N GLY A 62 -25.72 -5.55 -6.21
CA GLY A 62 -26.28 -6.63 -7.01
C GLY A 62 -26.18 -8.01 -6.38
N ASN A 63 -25.36 -8.15 -5.32
CA ASN A 63 -25.12 -9.39 -4.59
C ASN A 63 -26.09 -9.57 -3.39
N ALA A 64 -25.82 -10.56 -2.53
CA ALA A 64 -26.62 -10.83 -1.34
C ALA A 64 -26.38 -9.77 -0.26
N GLN A 65 -27.37 -8.94 0.01
CA GLN A 65 -27.25 -7.80 0.93
C GLN A 65 -27.15 -8.21 2.41
N ASP A 66 -27.44 -9.44 2.76
CA ASP A 66 -27.38 -9.97 4.12
C ASP A 66 -26.10 -10.78 4.40
N VAL A 67 -25.25 -10.94 3.37
CA VAL A 67 -23.90 -11.51 3.47
C VAL A 67 -22.91 -10.45 3.05
N PHE A 68 -21.91 -10.18 3.87
CA PHE A 68 -20.84 -9.24 3.57
C PHE A 68 -19.51 -9.97 3.50
N VAL A 69 -18.89 -9.94 2.32
CA VAL A 69 -17.67 -10.72 2.03
C VAL A 69 -16.50 -9.78 1.81
N VAL A 70 -15.47 -9.93 2.63
CA VAL A 70 -14.23 -9.17 2.55
C VAL A 70 -13.07 -10.09 2.22
N LEU A 71 -12.29 -9.73 1.20
CA LEU A 71 -10.99 -10.34 0.93
C LEU A 71 -9.89 -9.39 1.42
N ALA A 72 -8.88 -9.94 2.10
CA ALA A 72 -7.70 -9.23 2.50
C ALA A 72 -6.47 -9.88 1.86
N PHE A 73 -5.78 -9.15 0.96
CA PHE A 73 -4.62 -9.62 0.22
C PHE A 73 -3.33 -9.05 0.82
N SER A 74 -2.49 -9.92 1.34
CA SER A 74 -1.25 -9.52 2.01
C SER A 74 -0.17 -9.04 1.05
N GLY A 75 0.84 -8.36 1.61
CA GLY A 75 2.11 -8.11 0.96
C GLY A 75 2.92 -9.38 0.74
N GLY A 76 4.01 -9.27 -0.03
CA GLY A 76 4.94 -10.35 -0.35
C GLY A 76 5.36 -10.42 -1.82
N GLY A 77 5.41 -9.28 -2.53
CA GLY A 77 5.90 -9.16 -3.90
C GLY A 77 5.07 -9.97 -4.90
N THR A 78 5.70 -10.42 -5.98
CA THR A 78 5.06 -11.19 -7.05
C THR A 78 4.41 -12.48 -6.54
N ARG A 79 4.96 -13.10 -5.48
CA ARG A 79 4.36 -14.29 -4.84
C ARG A 79 2.98 -13.97 -4.25
N ALA A 80 2.83 -12.83 -3.59
CA ALA A 80 1.55 -12.41 -3.04
C ALA A 80 0.54 -12.10 -4.14
N ALA A 81 0.96 -11.46 -5.23
CA ALA A 81 0.12 -11.25 -6.40
C ALA A 81 -0.38 -12.59 -6.99
N ALA A 82 0.51 -13.56 -7.18
CA ALA A 82 0.14 -14.87 -7.69
C ALA A 82 -0.79 -15.65 -6.74
N PHE A 83 -0.54 -15.57 -5.43
CA PHE A 83 -1.38 -16.25 -4.44
C PHE A 83 -2.78 -15.62 -4.36
N SER A 84 -2.87 -14.30 -4.40
CA SER A 84 -4.15 -13.56 -4.46
C SER A 84 -4.93 -13.87 -5.75
N TYR A 85 -4.24 -13.96 -6.89
CA TYR A 85 -4.84 -14.39 -8.15
C TYR A 85 -5.39 -15.84 -8.06
N GLY A 86 -4.62 -16.77 -7.48
CA GLY A 86 -5.07 -18.13 -7.23
C GLY A 86 -6.31 -18.20 -6.33
N ALA A 87 -6.38 -17.32 -5.32
CA ALA A 87 -7.55 -17.22 -4.45
C ALA A 87 -8.80 -16.73 -5.23
N LEU A 88 -8.67 -15.70 -6.09
CA LEU A 88 -9.78 -15.25 -6.94
C LEU A 88 -10.27 -16.38 -7.86
N ARG A 89 -9.35 -17.13 -8.48
CA ARG A 89 -9.71 -18.31 -9.29
C ARG A 89 -10.47 -19.36 -8.50
N ALA A 90 -10.00 -19.70 -7.29
CA ALA A 90 -10.67 -20.67 -6.44
C ALA A 90 -12.08 -20.21 -6.04
N LEU A 91 -12.24 -18.94 -5.66
CA LEU A 91 -13.53 -18.36 -5.29
C LEU A 91 -14.53 -18.36 -6.46
N ARG A 92 -14.06 -18.15 -7.68
CA ARG A 92 -14.84 -18.21 -8.91
C ARG A 92 -15.40 -19.63 -9.17
N GLU A 93 -14.69 -20.66 -8.74
CA GLU A 93 -15.08 -22.07 -8.92
C GLU A 93 -15.97 -22.60 -7.79
N ILE A 94 -16.18 -21.86 -6.72
CA ILE A 94 -17.03 -22.26 -5.59
C ILE A 94 -18.47 -21.81 -5.84
N PRO A 95 -19.39 -22.72 -6.22
CA PRO A 95 -20.79 -22.37 -6.38
C PRO A 95 -21.43 -22.19 -5.00
N ILE A 96 -22.23 -21.16 -4.86
CA ILE A 96 -23.04 -20.94 -3.67
C ILE A 96 -24.49 -20.74 -4.07
N THR A 97 -25.40 -21.22 -3.23
CA THR A 97 -26.84 -20.96 -3.39
C THR A 97 -27.34 -20.26 -2.14
N TRP A 98 -27.77 -19.03 -2.30
CA TRP A 98 -28.28 -18.20 -1.22
C TRP A 98 -29.64 -17.65 -1.56
N ARG A 99 -30.65 -17.94 -0.74
CA ARG A 99 -32.04 -17.52 -0.94
C ARG A 99 -32.61 -17.83 -2.34
N GLY A 100 -32.23 -18.99 -2.90
CA GLY A 100 -32.69 -19.42 -4.23
C GLY A 100 -31.93 -18.83 -5.41
N ARG A 101 -30.94 -17.96 -5.18
CA ARG A 101 -30.00 -17.46 -6.20
C ARG A 101 -28.73 -18.33 -6.17
N THR A 102 -28.36 -18.87 -7.32
CA THR A 102 -27.10 -19.59 -7.49
C THR A 102 -26.10 -18.70 -8.20
N THR A 103 -24.91 -18.55 -7.62
CA THR A 103 -23.80 -17.71 -8.10
C THR A 103 -22.48 -18.33 -7.64
N THR A 104 -21.37 -17.64 -7.79
CA THR A 104 -20.08 -18.05 -7.23
C THR A 104 -19.76 -17.25 -5.97
N LEU A 105 -18.85 -17.77 -5.14
CA LEU A 105 -18.41 -17.03 -3.96
C LEU A 105 -17.67 -15.74 -4.35
N LEU A 106 -17.04 -15.71 -5.53
CA LEU A 106 -16.39 -14.51 -6.06
C LEU A 106 -17.39 -13.38 -6.35
N ASP A 107 -18.57 -13.73 -6.88
CA ASP A 107 -19.62 -12.73 -7.20
C ASP A 107 -20.21 -12.07 -5.93
N GLU A 108 -20.05 -12.69 -4.77
CA GLU A 108 -20.52 -12.16 -3.49
C GLU A 108 -19.45 -11.31 -2.76
N VAL A 109 -18.27 -11.15 -3.33
CA VAL A 109 -17.22 -10.30 -2.73
C VAL A 109 -17.60 -8.84 -2.80
N ASP A 110 -17.71 -8.19 -1.64
CA ASP A 110 -18.04 -6.76 -1.52
C ASP A 110 -16.79 -5.89 -1.51
N VAL A 111 -15.75 -6.31 -0.79
CA VAL A 111 -14.54 -5.51 -0.57
C VAL A 111 -13.30 -6.38 -0.78
N ILE A 112 -12.30 -5.80 -1.45
CA ILE A 112 -10.93 -6.32 -1.46
C ILE A 112 -10.01 -5.27 -0.87
N SER A 113 -9.44 -5.57 0.29
CA SER A 113 -8.37 -4.76 0.89
C SER A 113 -7.03 -5.38 0.59
N SER A 114 -6.05 -4.59 0.20
CA SER A 114 -4.80 -5.11 -0.35
C SER A 114 -3.57 -4.33 0.07
N VAL A 115 -2.42 -5.01 0.05
CA VAL A 115 -1.13 -4.47 0.43
C VAL A 115 -0.05 -4.97 -0.52
N SER A 116 0.86 -4.07 -0.95
CA SER A 116 2.07 -4.42 -1.70
C SER A 116 1.77 -5.37 -2.87
N GLY A 117 2.38 -6.55 -2.93
CA GLY A 117 2.14 -7.55 -3.97
C GLY A 117 0.66 -7.90 -4.19
N GLY A 118 -0.15 -7.96 -3.14
CA GLY A 118 -1.59 -8.21 -3.23
C GLY A 118 -2.35 -7.08 -3.94
N SER A 119 -1.81 -5.86 -3.93
CA SER A 119 -2.45 -4.69 -4.55
C SER A 119 -2.44 -4.74 -6.08
N TYR A 120 -1.48 -5.43 -6.70
CA TYR A 120 -1.49 -5.63 -8.16
C TYR A 120 -2.73 -6.40 -8.60
N THR A 121 -2.99 -7.53 -7.95
CA THR A 121 -4.15 -8.38 -8.24
C THR A 121 -5.46 -7.68 -7.90
N ALA A 122 -5.55 -7.04 -6.71
CA ALA A 122 -6.74 -6.34 -6.29
C ALA A 122 -7.10 -5.18 -7.23
N ALA A 123 -6.13 -4.36 -7.58
CA ALA A 123 -6.32 -3.23 -8.49
C ALA A 123 -6.71 -3.67 -9.90
N TYR A 124 -6.06 -4.72 -10.42
CA TYR A 124 -6.39 -5.26 -11.73
C TYR A 124 -7.82 -5.79 -11.76
N TYR A 125 -8.21 -6.58 -10.76
CA TYR A 125 -9.57 -7.10 -10.67
C TYR A 125 -10.62 -5.99 -10.49
N GLY A 126 -10.33 -5.01 -9.65
CA GLY A 126 -11.22 -3.85 -9.44
C GLY A 126 -11.43 -3.00 -10.68
N LEU A 127 -10.45 -2.93 -11.58
CA LEU A 127 -10.54 -2.20 -12.85
C LEU A 127 -11.19 -3.01 -13.96
N PHE A 128 -10.76 -4.26 -14.12
CA PHE A 128 -11.02 -5.04 -15.33
C PHE A 128 -11.92 -6.27 -15.09
N GLY A 129 -12.26 -6.58 -13.82
CA GLY A 129 -13.14 -7.70 -13.47
C GLY A 129 -12.64 -9.04 -14.02
N GLU A 130 -13.56 -9.80 -14.65
CA GLU A 130 -13.30 -11.14 -15.18
C GLU A 130 -12.12 -11.24 -16.15
N ARG A 131 -11.74 -10.15 -16.80
CA ARG A 131 -10.58 -10.08 -17.70
C ARG A 131 -9.27 -10.51 -17.02
N ILE A 132 -9.18 -10.43 -15.68
CA ILE A 132 -8.02 -10.88 -14.94
C ILE A 132 -7.67 -12.36 -15.20
N PHE A 133 -8.67 -13.19 -15.47
CA PHE A 133 -8.48 -14.61 -15.73
C PHE A 133 -8.00 -14.93 -17.15
N ASP A 134 -8.06 -13.95 -18.06
CA ASP A 134 -7.64 -14.11 -19.47
C ASP A 134 -6.18 -13.68 -19.66
N ASP A 135 -5.76 -12.55 -19.09
CA ASP A 135 -4.50 -11.90 -19.48
C ASP A 135 -3.52 -11.60 -18.32
N PHE A 136 -3.98 -11.48 -17.07
CA PHE A 136 -3.12 -11.08 -15.94
C PHE A 136 -1.94 -12.04 -15.69
N GLU A 137 -2.16 -13.34 -15.90
CA GLU A 137 -1.11 -14.34 -15.74
C GLU A 137 0.01 -14.16 -16.78
N SER A 138 -0.35 -13.93 -18.06
CA SER A 138 0.61 -13.72 -19.15
C SER A 138 1.25 -12.33 -19.09
N ASP A 139 0.47 -11.31 -18.76
CA ASP A 139 0.89 -9.92 -18.86
C ASP A 139 1.65 -9.43 -17.63
N PHE A 140 1.43 -10.08 -16.48
CA PHE A 140 2.08 -9.71 -15.23
C PHE A 140 2.81 -10.85 -14.54
N LEU A 141 2.11 -11.93 -14.15
CA LEU A 141 2.69 -12.96 -13.28
C LEU A 141 3.84 -13.74 -13.91
N LYS A 142 3.78 -13.99 -15.23
CA LYS A 142 4.84 -14.68 -16.00
C LYS A 142 5.94 -13.74 -16.48
N ARG A 143 5.79 -12.43 -16.34
CA ARG A 143 6.84 -11.47 -16.63
C ARG A 143 7.71 -11.27 -15.40
N ASP A 144 9.00 -11.12 -15.63
CA ASP A 144 9.93 -10.68 -14.59
C ASP A 144 9.81 -9.16 -14.41
N VAL A 145 8.70 -8.75 -13.76
CA VAL A 145 8.37 -7.34 -13.53
C VAL A 145 9.37 -6.71 -12.57
N GLU A 146 9.78 -7.44 -11.54
CA GLU A 146 10.70 -6.95 -10.52
C GLU A 146 12.07 -6.62 -11.13
N SER A 147 12.65 -7.55 -11.90
CA SER A 147 13.89 -7.29 -12.64
C SER A 147 13.70 -6.18 -13.67
N SER A 148 12.55 -6.09 -14.34
CA SER A 148 12.25 -5.03 -15.30
C SER A 148 12.23 -3.66 -14.66
N LEU A 149 11.63 -3.53 -13.47
CA LEU A 149 11.62 -2.29 -12.68
C LEU A 149 13.02 -1.93 -12.20
N ILE A 150 13.76 -2.89 -11.64
CA ILE A 150 15.13 -2.68 -11.19
C ILE A 150 16.05 -2.28 -12.36
N TYR A 151 15.94 -2.96 -13.50
CA TYR A 151 16.73 -2.66 -14.70
C TYR A 151 16.44 -1.24 -15.23
N ARG A 152 15.17 -0.84 -15.20
CA ARG A 152 14.76 0.52 -15.59
C ARG A 152 15.34 1.58 -14.66
N LEU A 153 15.41 1.29 -13.36
CA LEU A 153 16.03 2.15 -12.36
C LEU A 153 17.56 2.23 -12.49
N ALA A 154 18.20 1.14 -12.92
CA ALA A 154 19.65 1.08 -13.14
C ALA A 154 20.10 1.71 -14.47
N ASN A 155 19.19 2.03 -15.40
CA ASN A 155 19.51 2.60 -16.69
C ASN A 155 20.05 4.03 -16.54
N PRO A 156 21.29 4.33 -17.04
CA PRO A 156 21.91 5.66 -16.88
C PRO A 156 21.09 6.81 -17.46
N VAL A 157 20.34 6.58 -18.55
CA VAL A 157 19.48 7.60 -19.18
C VAL A 157 18.34 7.98 -18.25
N ASN A 158 17.72 7.00 -17.60
CA ASN A 158 16.66 7.22 -16.61
C ASN A 158 17.20 7.88 -15.33
N LEU A 159 18.42 7.51 -14.91
CA LEU A 159 19.10 8.16 -13.80
C LEU A 159 19.35 9.66 -14.07
N ILE A 160 19.76 10.02 -15.29
CA ILE A 160 19.96 11.41 -15.68
C ILE A 160 18.61 12.16 -15.73
N SER A 161 17.55 11.53 -16.19
CA SER A 161 16.21 12.14 -16.23
C SER A 161 15.62 12.42 -14.84
N ILE A 162 16.01 11.63 -13.83
CA ILE A 162 15.63 11.84 -12.43
C ILE A 162 16.45 12.97 -11.78
N THR A 163 17.71 13.16 -12.21
CA THR A 163 18.56 14.22 -11.69
C THR A 163 18.10 15.59 -12.19
N GLY A 164 17.57 16.41 -11.28
CA GLY A 164 17.11 17.77 -11.59
C GLY A 164 15.64 17.90 -12.00
N SER A 165 14.86 16.80 -11.98
CA SER A 165 13.41 16.82 -12.17
C SER A 165 12.69 16.58 -10.84
N GLU A 166 11.38 16.92 -10.80
CA GLU A 166 10.50 16.56 -9.67
C GLU A 166 10.17 15.06 -9.65
N PHE A 167 10.60 14.32 -10.67
CA PHE A 167 10.31 12.90 -10.91
C PHE A 167 11.32 12.02 -10.15
N ASN A 168 10.85 11.06 -9.38
CA ASN A 168 11.70 10.16 -8.61
C ASN A 168 11.62 8.69 -9.10
N ARG A 169 12.41 7.79 -8.48
CA ARG A 169 12.44 6.37 -8.83
C ARG A 169 11.09 5.67 -8.65
N GLY A 170 10.29 6.08 -7.66
CA GLY A 170 8.95 5.55 -7.45
C GLY A 170 8.00 5.98 -8.57
N ASP A 171 8.06 7.23 -9.00
CA ASP A 171 7.27 7.74 -10.12
C ASP A 171 7.59 7.04 -11.44
N LEU A 172 8.87 6.73 -11.69
CA LEU A 172 9.30 6.00 -12.87
C LEU A 172 8.74 4.57 -12.90
N SER A 173 8.68 3.93 -11.74
CA SER A 173 8.09 2.59 -11.60
C SER A 173 6.57 2.63 -11.73
N ALA A 174 5.92 3.64 -11.15
CA ALA A 174 4.48 3.86 -11.31
C ALA A 174 4.10 4.09 -12.78
N GLN A 175 4.89 4.87 -13.51
CA GLN A 175 4.68 5.08 -14.94
C GLN A 175 4.76 3.77 -15.73
N TRP A 176 5.74 2.91 -15.43
CA TRP A 176 5.85 1.62 -16.10
C TRP A 176 4.62 0.73 -15.83
N LEU A 177 4.14 0.70 -14.59
CA LEU A 177 2.93 -0.03 -14.21
C LEU A 177 1.70 0.51 -14.94
N ASP A 178 1.60 1.82 -15.08
CA ASP A 178 0.51 2.47 -15.79
C ASP A 178 0.48 2.08 -17.27
N GLU A 179 1.62 2.18 -17.92
CA GLU A 179 1.78 1.84 -19.35
C GLU A 179 1.54 0.35 -19.66
N ASN A 180 1.97 -0.55 -18.78
CA ASN A 180 1.99 -2.00 -19.04
C ASN A 180 0.88 -2.79 -18.39
N LEU A 181 0.27 -2.26 -17.32
CA LEU A 181 -0.72 -3.01 -16.53
C LEU A 181 -2.04 -2.25 -16.34
N PHE A 182 -2.00 -0.97 -15.97
CA PHE A 182 -3.18 -0.23 -15.57
C PHE A 182 -3.75 0.72 -16.64
N GLN A 183 -3.06 0.91 -17.78
CA GLN A 183 -3.58 1.55 -19.00
C GLN A 183 -4.10 2.98 -18.79
N GLY A 184 -3.46 3.79 -17.97
CA GLY A 184 -3.88 5.16 -17.67
C GLY A 184 -5.12 5.27 -16.78
N LYS A 185 -5.53 4.18 -16.13
CA LYS A 185 -6.74 4.15 -15.31
C LYS A 185 -6.56 4.86 -13.98
N THR A 186 -7.63 5.52 -13.55
CA THR A 186 -7.72 6.24 -12.28
C THR A 186 -8.77 5.62 -11.36
N PHE A 187 -8.88 6.11 -10.14
CA PHE A 187 -9.91 5.64 -9.20
C PHE A 187 -11.34 5.92 -9.68
N SER A 188 -11.54 6.85 -10.62
CA SER A 188 -12.85 7.02 -11.24
C SER A 188 -13.29 5.79 -12.05
N ASP A 189 -12.34 4.98 -12.53
CA ASP A 189 -12.59 3.75 -13.28
C ASP A 189 -12.75 2.51 -12.37
N MET A 190 -12.25 2.60 -11.13
CA MET A 190 -12.15 1.49 -10.19
C MET A 190 -13.51 1.08 -9.63
N SER A 191 -13.70 -0.21 -9.37
CA SER A 191 -14.86 -0.79 -8.68
C SER A 191 -16.19 -0.39 -9.33
N ARG A 192 -16.27 -0.55 -10.64
CA ARG A 192 -17.49 -0.36 -11.43
C ARG A 192 -18.04 -1.67 -11.94
N ASN A 193 -19.24 -1.65 -12.50
CA ASN A 193 -19.88 -2.79 -13.18
C ASN A 193 -20.02 -4.04 -12.30
N GLY A 194 -20.27 -3.86 -11.01
CA GLY A 194 -20.41 -4.97 -10.07
C GLY A 194 -19.09 -5.51 -9.51
N ASN A 195 -17.96 -4.92 -9.88
CA ASN A 195 -16.67 -5.27 -9.27
C ASN A 195 -16.63 -4.83 -7.80
N PRO A 196 -15.89 -5.55 -6.93
CA PRO A 196 -15.80 -5.22 -5.51
C PRO A 196 -15.18 -3.84 -5.27
N TYR A 197 -15.49 -3.24 -4.13
CA TYR A 197 -14.80 -2.05 -3.64
C TYR A 197 -13.37 -2.41 -3.25
N VAL A 198 -12.38 -1.78 -3.90
CA VAL A 198 -10.96 -2.07 -3.67
C VAL A 198 -10.33 -1.00 -2.79
N ILE A 199 -9.66 -1.43 -1.73
CA ILE A 199 -8.87 -0.59 -0.83
C ILE A 199 -7.40 -0.97 -1.01
N ILE A 200 -6.59 -0.04 -1.51
CA ILE A 200 -5.14 -0.18 -1.61
C ILE A 200 -4.55 0.52 -0.39
N ASN A 201 -3.67 -0.17 0.36
CA ASN A 201 -3.10 0.36 1.59
C ASN A 201 -1.59 0.58 1.45
N ALA A 202 -1.14 1.76 1.86
CA ALA A 202 0.26 2.12 2.00
C ALA A 202 0.55 2.56 3.43
N SER A 203 1.79 2.85 3.75
CA SER A 203 2.22 3.35 5.06
C SER A 203 2.62 4.82 4.97
N ASP A 204 1.96 5.69 5.73
CA ASP A 204 2.43 7.06 5.93
C ASP A 204 3.60 7.06 6.92
N ILE A 205 4.81 7.29 6.41
CA ILE A 205 6.03 7.27 7.24
C ILE A 205 6.17 8.45 8.19
N ASN A 206 5.37 9.51 8.02
CA ASN A 206 5.42 10.68 8.91
C ASN A 206 4.56 10.46 10.17
N THR A 207 3.48 9.70 10.03
CA THR A 207 2.55 9.45 11.13
C THR A 207 2.65 8.04 11.71
N GLY A 208 3.20 7.09 10.94
CA GLY A 208 3.20 5.65 11.28
C GLY A 208 1.83 5.00 11.14
N LEU A 209 0.92 5.63 10.41
CA LEU A 209 -0.43 5.12 10.17
C LEU A 209 -0.53 4.42 8.81
N THR A 210 -1.46 3.48 8.71
CA THR A 210 -1.92 2.97 7.41
C THR A 210 -2.62 4.09 6.66
N PHE A 211 -2.24 4.29 5.41
CA PHE A 211 -2.86 5.22 4.47
C PHE A 211 -3.66 4.40 3.45
N SER A 212 -4.97 4.46 3.53
CA SER A 212 -5.87 3.77 2.61
C SER A 212 -6.26 4.69 1.45
N PHE A 213 -6.12 4.20 0.21
CA PHE A 213 -6.53 4.94 -0.99
C PHE A 213 -8.04 4.86 -1.16
N ILE A 214 -8.74 5.69 -0.40
CA ILE A 214 -10.19 5.88 -0.37
C ILE A 214 -10.49 7.37 -0.25
N GLN A 215 -11.67 7.82 -0.68
CA GLN A 215 -12.00 9.24 -0.63
C GLN A 215 -11.99 9.80 0.80
N GLN A 216 -12.41 9.03 1.79
CA GLN A 216 -12.40 9.45 3.19
C GLN A 216 -10.99 9.82 3.68
N GLN A 217 -9.97 9.10 3.24
CA GLN A 217 -8.56 9.44 3.55
C GLN A 217 -8.12 10.69 2.80
N PHE A 218 -8.51 10.82 1.54
CA PHE A 218 -8.20 11.98 0.71
C PHE A 218 -8.93 13.25 1.15
N ASP A 219 -10.09 13.10 1.79
CA ASP A 219 -10.81 14.22 2.40
C ASP A 219 -9.96 14.96 3.45
N PHE A 220 -9.13 14.25 4.24
CA PHE A 220 -8.21 14.88 5.19
C PHE A 220 -7.14 15.74 4.51
N LEU A 221 -6.87 15.48 3.24
CA LEU A 221 -5.93 16.21 2.42
C LEU A 221 -6.61 17.24 1.50
N CYS A 222 -7.93 17.40 1.60
CA CYS A 222 -8.76 18.18 0.67
C CYS A 222 -8.52 17.82 -0.79
N SER A 223 -8.37 16.55 -1.07
CA SER A 223 -8.00 16.01 -2.36
C SER A 223 -9.07 15.08 -2.94
N ASP A 224 -9.21 15.10 -4.27
CA ASP A 224 -10.09 14.20 -5.02
C ASP A 224 -9.29 12.98 -5.49
N ILE A 225 -9.63 11.80 -4.95
CA ILE A 225 -8.99 10.55 -5.35
C ILE A 225 -9.42 10.09 -6.74
N ASN A 226 -10.56 10.50 -7.26
CA ASN A 226 -11.06 10.03 -8.56
C ASN A 226 -10.07 10.26 -9.69
N THR A 227 -9.30 11.34 -9.62
CA THR A 227 -8.29 11.69 -10.63
C THR A 227 -6.95 11.03 -10.38
N TYR A 228 -6.78 10.33 -9.26
CA TYR A 228 -5.50 9.74 -8.86
C TYR A 228 -5.22 8.46 -9.66
N PRO A 229 -4.03 8.32 -10.30
CA PRO A 229 -3.70 7.13 -11.06
C PRO A 229 -3.59 5.89 -10.16
N VAL A 230 -4.25 4.80 -10.55
CA VAL A 230 -4.22 3.53 -9.80
C VAL A 230 -2.79 2.98 -9.70
N ALA A 231 -2.01 3.13 -10.76
CA ALA A 231 -0.59 2.73 -10.78
C ALA A 231 0.23 3.36 -9.64
N ASN A 232 -0.01 4.64 -9.34
CA ASN A 232 0.69 5.35 -8.26
C ASN A 232 0.27 4.85 -6.88
N ALA A 233 -0.98 4.48 -6.69
CA ALA A 233 -1.45 3.88 -5.44
C ALA A 233 -0.84 2.49 -5.22
N VAL A 234 -0.82 1.64 -6.26
CA VAL A 234 -0.19 0.32 -6.21
C VAL A 234 1.32 0.45 -5.96
N MET A 235 1.99 1.41 -6.63
CA MET A 235 3.40 1.67 -6.39
C MET A 235 3.66 2.17 -4.97
N ALA A 236 2.83 3.06 -4.42
CA ALA A 236 2.94 3.51 -3.03
C ALA A 236 2.81 2.34 -2.05
N SER A 237 1.83 1.45 -2.32
CA SER A 237 1.60 0.24 -1.53
C SER A 237 2.77 -0.75 -1.58
N SER A 238 3.58 -0.71 -2.65
CA SER A 238 4.69 -1.64 -2.93
C SER A 238 6.07 -0.99 -2.83
N ALA A 239 6.16 0.25 -2.36
CA ALA A 239 7.41 1.00 -2.29
C ALA A 239 8.28 0.54 -1.10
N VAL A 240 8.96 -0.61 -1.26
CA VAL A 240 9.86 -1.17 -0.25
C VAL A 240 10.99 -0.19 0.06
N PRO A 241 11.23 0.11 1.35
CA PRO A 241 12.30 1.01 1.77
C PRO A 241 13.67 0.56 1.25
N GLY A 242 14.46 1.51 0.77
CA GLY A 242 15.80 1.27 0.21
C GLY A 242 15.79 0.90 -1.27
N VAL A 243 14.77 0.20 -1.78
CA VAL A 243 14.63 -0.14 -3.20
C VAL A 243 13.95 1.00 -3.96
N PHE A 244 12.80 1.45 -3.49
CA PHE A 244 12.01 2.50 -4.13
C PHE A 244 12.02 3.81 -3.32
N ALA A 245 11.79 4.91 -4.01
CA ALA A 245 11.53 6.18 -3.36
C ALA A 245 10.06 6.26 -2.90
N PRO A 246 9.78 6.98 -1.80
CA PRO A 246 8.40 7.18 -1.36
C PRO A 246 7.56 7.88 -2.42
N ILE A 247 6.32 7.43 -2.58
CA ILE A 247 5.32 8.14 -3.39
C ILE A 247 4.75 9.31 -2.58
N ALA A 248 4.64 10.45 -3.22
CA ALA A 248 4.21 11.68 -2.58
C ALA A 248 2.77 12.03 -2.91
N VAL A 249 2.00 12.40 -1.89
CA VAL A 249 0.62 12.90 -2.00
C VAL A 249 0.57 14.29 -1.39
N ARG A 250 0.07 15.27 -2.15
CA ARG A 250 0.01 16.66 -1.73
C ARG A 250 -1.13 16.89 -0.75
N ASN A 251 -0.87 17.70 0.26
CA ASN A 251 -1.88 18.16 1.20
C ASN A 251 -2.44 19.51 0.74
N PHE A 252 -3.73 19.52 0.37
CA PHE A 252 -4.47 20.71 -0.09
C PHE A 252 -5.40 21.25 0.99
N GLU A 253 -5.15 20.97 2.27
CA GLU A 253 -6.05 21.31 3.37
C GLU A 253 -6.53 22.77 3.33
N THR A 254 -5.71 23.69 2.83
CA THR A 254 -6.12 25.09 2.63
C THR A 254 -7.11 25.32 1.49
N ALA A 255 -7.35 24.31 0.62
CA ALA A 255 -8.22 24.42 -0.54
C ALA A 255 -9.68 24.07 -0.24
N CYS A 256 -10.00 23.52 0.92
CA CYS A 256 -11.36 23.25 1.35
C CYS A 256 -11.71 23.98 2.65
N ALA A 257 -13.00 24.22 2.89
CA ALA A 257 -13.47 24.79 4.14
C ALA A 257 -13.05 23.91 5.32
N GLN A 258 -12.58 24.51 6.41
CA GLN A 258 -12.12 23.81 7.60
C GLN A 258 -13.07 22.68 7.99
N ARG A 259 -12.64 21.47 7.80
CA ARG A 259 -13.34 20.28 8.27
C ARG A 259 -12.86 20.00 9.68
N THR A 260 -13.73 20.25 10.62
CA THR A 260 -13.56 19.70 11.97
C THR A 260 -14.26 18.34 11.99
N ASP A 261 -13.57 17.29 11.60
CA ASP A 261 -14.06 15.95 11.89
C ASP A 261 -14.12 15.81 13.41
N SER A 262 -15.32 15.90 13.93
CA SER A 262 -15.61 16.01 15.35
C SER A 262 -14.95 14.89 16.17
N TRP A 263 -14.87 13.67 15.61
CA TRP A 263 -14.25 12.54 16.30
C TRP A 263 -12.72 12.69 16.41
N VAL A 264 -12.04 13.29 15.42
CA VAL A 264 -10.59 13.54 15.46
C VAL A 264 -10.26 14.55 16.54
N ALA A 265 -11.06 15.62 16.63
CA ALA A 265 -10.91 16.63 17.67
C ALA A 265 -11.17 16.05 19.06
N VAL A 266 -12.30 15.37 19.26
CA VAL A 266 -12.70 14.78 20.53
C VAL A 266 -11.73 13.70 21.00
N SER A 267 -11.32 12.80 20.10
CA SER A 267 -10.39 11.71 20.45
C SER A 267 -9.01 12.20 20.86
N GLY A 268 -8.61 13.39 20.39
CA GLY A 268 -7.36 14.02 20.79
C GLY A 268 -7.35 14.53 22.23
N THR A 269 -8.51 14.71 22.85
CA THR A 269 -8.66 15.21 24.22
C THR A 269 -8.93 14.09 25.24
N THR A 270 -9.04 12.83 24.78
CA THR A 270 -9.30 11.71 25.69
C THR A 270 -8.10 11.48 26.63
N ARG A 271 -8.38 11.02 27.87
CA ARG A 271 -7.35 10.68 28.84
C ARG A 271 -6.65 9.35 28.52
N ASP A 272 -7.30 8.48 27.74
CA ASP A 272 -6.70 7.22 27.29
C ASP A 272 -5.84 7.47 26.05
N THR A 273 -4.58 7.81 26.31
CA THR A 273 -3.58 8.08 25.25
C THR A 273 -3.07 6.80 24.57
N TYR A 274 -3.40 5.63 25.10
CA TYR A 274 -3.00 4.33 24.54
C TYR A 274 -4.09 3.72 23.65
N SER A 275 -5.30 4.29 23.64
CA SER A 275 -6.35 3.83 22.73
C SER A 275 -5.94 4.05 21.28
N ARG A 276 -6.31 3.10 20.40
CA ARG A 276 -6.11 3.22 18.96
C ARG A 276 -6.71 4.53 18.45
N ARG A 277 -7.93 4.85 18.87
CA ARG A 277 -8.64 6.06 18.49
C ARG A 277 -7.82 7.33 18.75
N HIS A 278 -7.18 7.41 19.92
CA HIS A 278 -6.29 8.52 20.25
C HIS A 278 -5.06 8.56 19.34
N GLN A 279 -4.40 7.44 19.13
CA GLN A 279 -3.18 7.37 18.30
C GLN A 279 -3.48 7.75 16.84
N VAL A 280 -4.57 7.24 16.29
CA VAL A 280 -4.98 7.59 14.92
C VAL A 280 -5.36 9.06 14.82
N SER A 281 -6.16 9.59 15.76
CA SER A 281 -6.53 11.00 15.76
C SER A 281 -5.32 11.92 15.85
N ARG A 282 -4.30 11.53 16.63
CA ARG A 282 -3.04 12.26 16.72
C ARG A 282 -2.28 12.31 15.39
N GLY A 283 -2.27 11.21 14.65
CA GLY A 283 -1.65 11.16 13.32
C GLY A 283 -2.43 12.00 12.30
N LEU A 284 -3.78 11.83 12.24
CA LEU A 284 -4.63 12.54 11.29
C LEU A 284 -4.65 14.07 11.53
N ARG A 285 -4.53 14.52 12.77
CA ARG A 285 -4.43 15.97 13.06
C ARG A 285 -3.24 16.65 12.40
N ARG A 286 -2.18 15.90 12.08
CA ARG A 286 -1.03 16.46 11.34
C ARG A 286 -1.39 16.89 9.93
N TYR A 287 -2.42 16.30 9.33
CA TYR A 287 -2.90 16.70 8.00
C TYR A 287 -3.57 18.08 8.04
N PHE A 288 -4.06 18.52 9.19
CA PHE A 288 -4.61 19.87 9.39
C PHE A 288 -3.54 20.95 9.58
N GLU A 289 -2.26 20.60 9.52
CA GLU A 289 -1.14 21.53 9.61
C GLU A 289 -0.31 21.52 8.30
N PRO A 290 -0.89 22.01 7.16
CA PRO A 290 -0.25 21.91 5.85
C PRO A 290 1.11 22.65 5.79
N ALA A 291 1.33 23.66 6.62
CA ALA A 291 2.63 24.32 6.74
C ALA A 291 3.74 23.39 7.27
N ARG A 292 3.37 22.40 8.10
CA ARG A 292 4.29 21.38 8.64
C ARG A 292 4.30 20.09 7.85
N MET A 293 3.19 19.80 7.16
CA MET A 293 3.01 18.58 6.38
C MET A 293 2.38 18.90 5.01
N PRO A 294 3.10 19.61 4.15
CA PRO A 294 2.60 19.97 2.82
C PRO A 294 2.50 18.76 1.89
N VAL A 295 3.22 17.68 2.22
CA VAL A 295 3.29 16.44 1.43
C VAL A 295 3.32 15.23 2.37
N VAL A 296 2.46 14.28 2.11
CA VAL A 296 2.47 12.95 2.73
C VAL A 296 3.39 12.04 1.91
N ARG A 297 4.27 11.31 2.57
CA ARG A 297 5.19 10.38 1.91
C ARG A 297 4.83 8.95 2.28
N LEU A 298 4.54 8.17 1.25
CA LEU A 298 4.01 6.81 1.38
C LEU A 298 5.08 5.79 0.97
N LEU A 299 5.20 4.76 1.77
CA LEU A 299 6.00 3.57 1.53
C LEU A 299 5.14 2.31 1.60
N ASP A 300 5.77 1.15 1.41
CA ASP A 300 5.13 -0.17 1.40
C ASP A 300 4.14 -0.32 2.57
N GLY A 301 2.95 -0.78 2.24
CA GLY A 301 1.87 -0.96 3.21
C GLY A 301 2.18 -2.00 4.29
N GLY A 302 3.07 -2.94 4.00
CA GLY A 302 3.51 -3.97 4.95
C GLY A 302 4.15 -3.41 6.22
N ILE A 303 4.63 -2.16 6.21
CA ILE A 303 5.19 -1.50 7.40
C ILE A 303 4.13 -1.33 8.50
N THR A 304 2.89 -0.99 8.13
CA THR A 304 1.82 -0.70 9.10
C THR A 304 0.73 -1.77 9.12
N ASP A 305 0.51 -2.49 8.02
CA ASP A 305 -0.52 -3.53 7.89
C ASP A 305 -0.21 -4.48 6.73
N ASN A 306 0.58 -5.51 6.95
CA ASN A 306 0.95 -6.44 5.86
C ASN A 306 -0.21 -7.33 5.38
N LEU A 307 -1.26 -7.47 6.16
CA LEU A 307 -2.40 -8.34 5.81
C LEU A 307 -3.52 -7.61 5.07
N GLY A 308 -3.54 -6.27 5.09
CA GLY A 308 -4.64 -5.47 4.56
C GLY A 308 -5.91 -5.50 5.41
N VAL A 309 -5.85 -6.06 6.60
CA VAL A 309 -7.01 -6.19 7.49
C VAL A 309 -7.33 -4.87 8.17
N ARG A 310 -6.31 -4.09 8.54
CA ARG A 310 -6.49 -2.82 9.24
C ARG A 310 -7.13 -1.75 8.36
N GLY A 311 -6.82 -1.76 7.06
CA GLY A 311 -7.41 -0.83 6.10
C GLY A 311 -8.91 -1.00 5.94
N SER A 312 -9.39 -2.24 5.86
CA SER A 312 -10.81 -2.53 5.63
C SER A 312 -11.63 -2.64 6.90
N MET A 313 -11.05 -3.19 7.98
CA MET A 313 -11.81 -3.56 9.18
C MET A 313 -11.55 -2.67 10.37
N MET A 314 -10.39 -2.00 10.38
CA MET A 314 -9.91 -1.30 11.56
C MET A 314 -9.49 0.14 11.25
N SER A 315 -9.67 0.61 10.00
CA SER A 315 -9.35 1.99 9.65
C SER A 315 -10.43 2.95 10.13
N PRO A 316 -10.09 3.89 11.01
CA PRO A 316 -11.07 4.88 11.48
C PRO A 316 -11.60 5.79 10.35
N VAL A 317 -10.85 5.91 9.25
CA VAL A 317 -11.24 6.77 8.11
C VAL A 317 -12.32 6.11 7.25
N ALA A 318 -12.44 4.78 7.31
CA ALA A 318 -13.50 4.05 6.61
C ALA A 318 -14.82 4.04 7.39
N HIS A 319 -14.80 4.45 8.66
CA HIS A 319 -15.94 4.34 9.58
C HIS A 319 -16.58 5.69 9.91
N TYR A 320 -17.87 5.77 9.86
CA TYR A 320 -18.65 6.94 10.28
C TYR A 320 -18.82 6.97 11.80
N GLY A 321 -17.77 7.37 12.51
CA GLY A 321 -17.89 7.67 13.94
C GLY A 321 -17.52 6.54 14.90
N ASN A 322 -17.50 5.28 14.51
CA ASN A 322 -16.95 4.19 15.28
C ASN A 322 -15.65 3.68 14.67
N VAL A 323 -14.52 3.91 15.34
CA VAL A 323 -13.17 3.62 14.82
C VAL A 323 -12.64 2.25 15.25
N GLU A 324 -13.43 1.50 15.98
CA GLU A 324 -12.97 0.28 16.67
C GLU A 324 -13.55 -1.00 16.09
N ASP A 325 -14.62 -0.88 15.30
CA ASP A 325 -15.30 -2.02 14.70
C ASP A 325 -15.83 -1.74 13.28
N MET A 326 -16.30 -2.78 12.62
CA MET A 326 -16.89 -2.69 11.28
C MET A 326 -18.24 -1.96 11.25
N ALA A 327 -18.91 -1.83 12.39
CA ALA A 327 -20.23 -1.23 12.47
C ALA A 327 -20.23 0.22 11.95
N GLY A 328 -19.12 0.93 12.13
CA GLY A 328 -18.97 2.29 11.59
C GLY A 328 -18.86 2.40 10.07
N ALA A 329 -18.64 1.29 9.35
CA ALA A 329 -18.59 1.28 7.87
C ALA A 329 -19.99 1.27 7.25
N PHE A 330 -21.01 0.95 8.03
CA PHE A 330 -22.39 0.80 7.58
C PHE A 330 -23.29 1.91 8.12
N THR A 331 -24.28 2.30 7.36
CA THR A 331 -25.43 3.01 7.92
C THR A 331 -26.22 2.09 8.86
N PRO A 332 -26.99 2.60 9.82
CA PRO A 332 -27.79 1.75 10.71
C PRO A 332 -28.74 0.79 9.96
N SER A 333 -29.27 1.19 8.82
CA SER A 333 -30.13 0.35 7.98
C SER A 333 -29.37 -0.76 7.25
N GLU A 334 -28.17 -0.48 6.76
CA GLU A 334 -27.31 -1.48 6.13
C GLU A 334 -26.81 -2.49 7.17
N LEU A 335 -26.36 -2.01 8.33
CA LEU A 335 -25.94 -2.88 9.43
C LEU A 335 -27.06 -3.81 9.89
N ALA A 336 -28.31 -3.32 9.95
CA ALA A 336 -29.46 -4.14 10.27
C ALA A 336 -29.77 -5.20 9.20
N ALA A 337 -29.37 -4.98 7.95
CA ALA A 337 -29.54 -5.93 6.86
C ALA A 337 -28.46 -7.03 6.86
N VAL A 338 -27.22 -6.72 7.28
CA VAL A 338 -26.11 -7.66 7.31
C VAL A 338 -26.30 -8.68 8.44
N ARG A 339 -26.39 -9.96 8.09
CA ARG A 339 -26.53 -11.07 9.02
C ARG A 339 -25.29 -11.95 9.13
N HIS A 340 -24.50 -11.98 8.06
CA HIS A 340 -23.30 -12.79 7.98
C HIS A 340 -22.15 -11.96 7.45
N VAL A 341 -21.00 -12.07 8.08
CA VAL A 341 -19.74 -11.46 7.63
C VAL A 341 -18.73 -12.56 7.42
N LEU A 342 -18.14 -12.62 6.23
CA LEU A 342 -17.07 -13.53 5.88
C LEU A 342 -15.83 -12.72 5.54
N VAL A 343 -14.74 -12.96 6.29
CA VAL A 343 -13.44 -12.34 5.98
C VAL A 343 -12.46 -13.44 5.61
N ILE A 344 -11.94 -13.36 4.40
CA ILE A 344 -10.94 -14.28 3.86
C ILE A 344 -9.61 -13.56 3.77
N VAL A 345 -8.64 -13.99 4.58
CA VAL A 345 -7.29 -13.43 4.58
C VAL A 345 -6.39 -14.32 3.73
N VAL A 346 -5.94 -13.80 2.60
CA VAL A 346 -4.98 -14.45 1.70
C VAL A 346 -3.58 -13.99 2.10
N ASN A 347 -2.94 -14.77 2.98
CA ASN A 347 -1.64 -14.43 3.56
C ASN A 347 -0.50 -15.16 2.83
N ALA A 348 0.29 -14.41 2.07
CA ALA A 348 1.46 -14.90 1.34
C ALA A 348 2.76 -14.82 2.17
N GLN A 349 2.67 -14.68 3.49
CA GLN A 349 3.83 -14.62 4.38
C GLN A 349 4.69 -15.88 4.28
N VAL A 350 6.00 -15.71 4.33
CA VAL A 350 6.99 -16.80 4.37
C VAL A 350 7.90 -16.56 5.56
N TYR A 351 8.18 -17.62 6.30
CA TYR A 351 9.17 -17.58 7.36
C TYR A 351 10.57 -17.73 6.73
N ASN A 352 11.40 -16.71 6.87
CA ASN A 352 12.74 -16.71 6.33
C ASN A 352 13.72 -17.41 7.30
N GLU A 353 14.44 -18.41 6.79
CA GLU A 353 15.60 -18.96 7.47
C GLU A 353 16.84 -18.20 6.99
N TYR A 354 17.49 -17.49 7.89
CA TYR A 354 18.68 -16.71 7.55
C TYR A 354 19.94 -17.57 7.70
N SER A 355 20.75 -17.66 6.63
CA SER A 355 21.99 -18.44 6.59
C SER A 355 22.99 -18.04 7.68
N TRP A 356 23.04 -16.78 8.05
CA TRP A 356 23.91 -16.29 9.13
C TRP A 356 23.51 -16.78 10.53
N SER A 357 22.27 -17.23 10.72
CA SER A 357 21.84 -17.89 11.96
C SER A 357 22.44 -19.29 12.12
N ILE A 358 22.78 -19.95 11.00
CA ILE A 358 23.30 -21.31 10.96
C ILE A 358 24.82 -21.29 10.87
N ALA A 359 25.37 -20.46 10.00
CA ALA A 359 26.79 -20.47 9.64
C ALA A 359 27.69 -19.64 10.58
N GLY A 360 27.13 -18.91 11.55
CA GLY A 360 27.89 -18.05 12.47
C GLY A 360 28.62 -16.89 11.79
N ALA A 361 28.26 -16.54 10.57
CA ALA A 361 28.74 -15.36 9.86
C ALA A 361 27.90 -14.13 10.24
N ASP A 362 28.52 -12.98 10.37
CA ASP A 362 27.82 -11.74 10.62
C ASP A 362 26.98 -11.33 9.40
N PRO A 363 25.72 -10.90 9.57
CA PRO A 363 24.89 -10.42 8.46
C PRO A 363 25.43 -9.10 7.92
N SER A 364 25.26 -8.88 6.62
CA SER A 364 25.51 -7.58 6.00
C SER A 364 24.47 -6.54 6.46
N ILE A 365 24.75 -5.26 6.25
CA ILE A 365 23.81 -4.16 6.59
C ILE A 365 22.48 -4.34 5.86
N ILE A 366 22.48 -4.78 4.61
CA ILE A 366 21.27 -5.00 3.81
C ILE A 366 20.45 -6.14 4.41
N GLU A 367 21.09 -7.27 4.75
CA GLU A 367 20.43 -8.41 5.39
C GLU A 367 19.84 -8.04 6.76
N MET A 368 20.54 -7.19 7.53
CA MET A 368 20.02 -6.70 8.82
C MET A 368 18.77 -5.83 8.64
N ILE A 369 18.76 -4.94 7.64
CA ILE A 369 17.61 -4.10 7.33
C ILE A 369 16.41 -4.97 6.90
N GLU A 370 16.65 -5.92 5.99
CA GLU A 370 15.64 -6.85 5.50
C GLU A 370 15.08 -7.73 6.63
N ALA A 371 15.94 -8.31 7.45
CA ALA A 371 15.54 -9.14 8.57
C ALA A 371 14.73 -8.34 9.62
N SER A 372 15.13 -7.11 9.90
CA SER A 372 14.41 -6.23 10.83
C SER A 372 13.02 -5.87 10.31
N PHE A 373 12.92 -5.61 9.00
CA PHE A 373 11.66 -5.33 8.34
C PHE A 373 10.73 -6.55 8.38
N ASN A 374 11.22 -7.72 7.99
CA ASN A 374 10.46 -8.97 7.99
C ASN A 374 10.01 -9.36 9.41
N ALA A 375 10.87 -9.25 10.42
CA ALA A 375 10.51 -9.54 11.81
C ALA A 375 9.39 -8.63 12.32
N SER A 376 9.42 -7.34 11.96
CA SER A 376 8.37 -6.39 12.33
C SER A 376 7.04 -6.72 11.64
N ILE A 377 7.06 -7.11 10.38
CA ILE A 377 5.90 -7.55 9.61
C ILE A 377 5.29 -8.81 10.23
N ASP A 378 6.10 -9.78 10.62
CA ASP A 378 5.65 -11.06 11.17
C ASP A 378 4.92 -10.86 12.51
N ILE A 379 5.50 -10.07 13.41
CA ILE A 379 4.89 -9.75 14.70
C ILE A 379 3.58 -8.98 14.48
N LEU A 380 3.60 -7.94 13.63
CA LEU A 380 2.44 -7.10 13.37
C LEU A 380 1.29 -7.89 12.71
N SER A 381 1.61 -8.84 11.83
CA SER A 381 0.61 -9.71 11.20
C SER A 381 -0.09 -10.60 12.22
N THR A 382 0.68 -11.20 13.15
CA THR A 382 0.15 -12.02 14.24
C THR A 382 -0.78 -11.22 15.15
N GLU A 383 -0.36 -10.03 15.58
CA GLU A 383 -1.14 -9.13 16.42
C GLU A 383 -2.41 -8.66 15.69
N THR A 384 -2.32 -8.37 14.40
CA THR A 384 -3.48 -7.93 13.59
C THR A 384 -4.55 -9.03 13.50
N ILE A 385 -4.15 -10.29 13.29
CA ILE A 385 -5.10 -11.43 13.29
C ILE A 385 -5.74 -11.61 14.66
N SER A 386 -4.96 -11.50 15.73
CA SER A 386 -5.46 -11.62 17.10
C SER A 386 -6.49 -10.54 17.43
N LEU A 387 -6.22 -9.29 17.05
CA LEU A 387 -7.14 -8.17 17.21
C LEU A 387 -8.42 -8.34 16.36
N ALA A 388 -8.30 -8.78 15.11
CA ALA A 388 -9.43 -9.02 14.25
C ALA A 388 -10.36 -10.09 14.85
N LYS A 389 -9.80 -11.21 15.32
CA LYS A 389 -10.57 -12.25 16.01
C LYS A 389 -11.30 -11.73 17.22
N ALA A 390 -10.62 -10.95 18.07
CA ALA A 390 -11.24 -10.35 19.26
C ALA A 390 -12.39 -9.39 18.86
N GLY A 391 -12.20 -8.57 17.83
CA GLY A 391 -13.23 -7.68 17.30
C GLY A 391 -14.47 -8.44 16.80
N PHE A 392 -14.28 -9.54 16.07
CA PHE A 392 -15.39 -10.38 15.61
C PHE A 392 -16.16 -11.02 16.76
N MET A 393 -15.45 -11.55 17.77
CA MET A 393 -16.10 -12.15 18.93
C MET A 393 -16.93 -11.12 19.72
N MET A 394 -16.44 -9.89 19.85
CA MET A 394 -17.18 -8.80 20.49
C MET A 394 -18.41 -8.41 19.66
N TRP A 395 -18.27 -8.34 18.34
CA TRP A 395 -19.39 -8.00 17.45
C TRP A 395 -20.49 -9.07 17.52
N GLU A 396 -20.13 -10.35 17.49
CA GLU A 396 -21.06 -11.48 17.61
C GLU A 396 -21.84 -11.43 18.95
N GLN A 397 -21.15 -11.06 20.05
CA GLN A 397 -21.78 -10.92 21.36
C GLN A 397 -22.75 -9.72 21.44
N THR A 398 -22.50 -8.68 20.65
CA THR A 398 -23.37 -7.46 20.64
C THR A 398 -24.55 -7.61 19.69
N ALA A 399 -24.44 -8.50 18.69
CA ALA A 399 -25.49 -8.76 17.68
C ALA A 399 -26.53 -9.78 18.14
N ASN A 400 -26.23 -10.58 19.19
CA ASN A 400 -27.12 -11.54 19.84
C ASN A 400 -27.77 -10.92 21.09
#